data_754e2d42632d1209c5170415b7530004
#
_entry.id   754e2d42632d1209c5170415b7530004
#
_cell.length_a   1.000
_cell.length_b   1.000
_cell.length_c   1.000
_cell.angle_alpha   90.00
_cell.angle_beta   90.00
_cell.angle_gamma   90.00
#
_symmetry.space_group_name_H-M   'P 1'
#
loop_
_entity.id
_entity.type
_entity.pdbx_description
1 polymer ?
#
loop_
_entity_poly.entity_id
_entity_poly.type
_entity_poly.pdbx_seq_one_letter_code
_entity_poly.pdbx_strand_id
1 'polypeptide(L)'
;SAIAEIGVLDGDGVTDLAVGAPNADDGARNAGAVWRLFMNVDGTVDSSQRISRNDGGFGGRLSEDDHFGAALAGIGDLDGDGVADLAVGAPGSDDRGAERGAIWILFLEEDGRVRDEQKIADREGDFNGTLRNDDRFGSALANVKDLNGDGVPDLVVGAPNDDDGADNAGAVWLLLMTTDGTVDGWQKVSRRAGEFKGNLDADDNFGAAISGLGNLDNSNIDDIAVGTPGNDDGGQDQGAVWVLFMEITSQVTP
;
A
#
# COMPACT_ATOMS: atom_id res chain seq x y z
N SER A 1 -12.22 -0.04 5.34
CA SER A 1 -11.45 -1.08 6.05
C SER A 1 -10.83 -2.02 5.03
N ALA A 2 -9.59 -2.40 5.22
CA ALA A 2 -8.84 -3.33 4.40
C ALA A 2 -8.66 -4.67 5.12
N ILE A 3 -8.44 -5.73 4.36
CA ILE A 3 -8.07 -7.05 4.86
C ILE A 3 -6.94 -7.56 3.95
N ALA A 4 -5.90 -8.13 4.54
CA ALA A 4 -4.79 -8.76 3.83
C ALA A 4 -4.41 -10.10 4.48
N GLU A 5 -3.95 -11.04 3.67
CA GLU A 5 -3.25 -12.23 4.14
C GLU A 5 -1.82 -11.83 4.55
N ILE A 6 -1.34 -12.34 5.68
CA ILE A 6 -0.01 -12.04 6.22
C ILE A 6 0.84 -13.30 6.43
N GLY A 7 0.53 -14.38 5.70
CA GLY A 7 1.23 -15.65 5.84
C GLY A 7 0.90 -16.39 7.13
N VAL A 8 1.76 -17.33 7.51
CA VAL A 8 1.66 -18.12 8.74
C VAL A 8 2.63 -17.51 9.75
N LEU A 9 2.15 -16.73 10.71
CA LEU A 9 2.99 -16.06 11.69
C LEU A 9 3.39 -16.95 12.87
N ASP A 10 2.43 -17.73 13.41
CA ASP A 10 2.65 -18.53 14.61
C ASP A 10 3.17 -19.96 14.35
N GLY A 11 3.40 -20.29 13.07
CA GLY A 11 3.96 -21.57 12.66
C GLY A 11 2.98 -22.75 12.67
N ASP A 12 1.69 -22.51 12.83
CA ASP A 12 0.65 -23.56 12.89
C ASP A 12 0.25 -24.11 11.50
N GLY A 13 0.70 -23.46 10.42
CA GLY A 13 0.42 -23.83 9.02
C GLY A 13 -0.88 -23.26 8.48
N VAL A 14 -1.56 -22.39 9.21
CA VAL A 14 -2.76 -21.67 8.77
C VAL A 14 -2.39 -20.21 8.45
N THR A 15 -2.91 -19.69 7.35
CA THR A 15 -2.69 -18.30 6.96
C THR A 15 -3.43 -17.35 7.90
N ASP A 16 -2.72 -16.37 8.44
CA ASP A 16 -3.24 -15.33 9.31
C ASP A 16 -3.68 -14.09 8.52
N LEU A 17 -4.48 -13.24 9.17
CA LEU A 17 -5.06 -12.07 8.53
C LEU A 17 -4.71 -10.78 9.26
N ALA A 18 -4.49 -9.71 8.49
CA ALA A 18 -4.50 -8.34 8.97
C ALA A 18 -5.81 -7.66 8.59
N VAL A 19 -6.42 -6.93 9.53
CA VAL A 19 -7.68 -6.17 9.35
C VAL A 19 -7.48 -4.74 9.78
N GLY A 20 -7.70 -3.80 8.87
CA GLY A 20 -7.55 -2.38 9.14
C GLY A 20 -8.77 -1.77 9.82
N ALA A 21 -8.51 -0.89 10.78
CA ALA A 21 -9.49 -0.07 11.48
C ALA A 21 -9.08 1.41 11.44
N PRO A 22 -9.16 2.07 10.25
CA PRO A 22 -8.57 3.39 10.03
C PRO A 22 -9.21 4.51 10.87
N ASN A 23 -10.40 4.30 11.38
CA ASN A 23 -11.08 5.28 12.23
C ASN A 23 -10.96 4.97 13.73
N ALA A 24 -10.02 4.13 14.14
CA ALA A 24 -9.76 3.88 15.55
C ALA A 24 -9.12 5.12 16.21
N ASP A 25 -9.63 5.50 17.40
CA ASP A 25 -9.22 6.69 18.15
C ASP A 25 -8.07 6.40 19.15
N ASP A 26 -7.23 5.42 18.85
CA ASP A 26 -6.16 5.01 19.76
C ASP A 26 -4.99 6.00 19.77
N GLY A 27 -4.97 6.83 20.80
CA GLY A 27 -3.94 7.86 20.99
C GLY A 27 -4.20 9.19 20.27
N ALA A 28 -5.04 9.22 19.23
CA ALA A 28 -5.56 10.41 18.57
C ALA A 28 -6.82 10.06 17.77
N ARG A 29 -7.65 11.06 17.46
CA ARG A 29 -8.89 10.87 16.68
C ARG A 29 -8.54 10.32 15.28
N ASN A 30 -9.21 9.23 14.86
CA ASN A 30 -8.97 8.57 13.57
C ASN A 30 -7.48 8.31 13.25
N ALA A 31 -6.63 8.14 14.28
CA ALA A 31 -5.22 7.79 14.05
C ALA A 31 -5.10 6.45 13.34
N GLY A 32 -6.06 5.57 13.62
CA GLY A 32 -6.16 4.25 13.01
C GLY A 32 -5.46 3.14 13.79
N ALA A 33 -5.76 1.93 13.39
CA ALA A 33 -5.17 0.70 13.94
C ALA A 33 -5.24 -0.44 12.93
N VAL A 34 -4.43 -1.47 13.18
CA VAL A 34 -4.49 -2.75 12.48
C VAL A 34 -4.66 -3.86 13.50
N TRP A 35 -5.58 -4.79 13.22
CA TRP A 35 -5.75 -6.02 13.97
C TRP A 35 -5.13 -7.17 13.19
N ARG A 36 -4.31 -7.96 13.84
CA ARG A 36 -3.87 -9.25 13.35
C ARG A 36 -4.69 -10.34 14.01
N LEU A 37 -5.16 -11.26 13.19
CA LEU A 37 -6.00 -12.35 13.59
C LEU A 37 -5.26 -13.64 13.29
N PHE A 38 -4.90 -14.38 14.33
CA PHE A 38 -4.35 -15.73 14.22
C PHE A 38 -5.51 -16.68 13.98
N MET A 39 -5.45 -17.41 12.88
CA MET A 39 -6.60 -18.15 12.38
C MET A 39 -6.47 -19.64 12.66
N ASN A 40 -7.57 -20.28 13.04
CA ASN A 40 -7.66 -21.72 13.10
C ASN A 40 -8.02 -22.32 11.72
N VAL A 41 -7.71 -23.61 11.51
CA VAL A 41 -8.01 -24.37 10.30
C VAL A 41 -9.52 -24.42 9.97
N ASP A 42 -10.39 -24.22 10.95
CA ASP A 42 -11.84 -24.18 10.78
C ASP A 42 -12.39 -22.77 10.43
N GLY A 43 -11.48 -21.77 10.27
CA GLY A 43 -11.82 -20.41 9.96
C GLY A 43 -12.21 -19.55 11.16
N THR A 44 -12.10 -20.07 12.38
CA THR A 44 -12.28 -19.26 13.58
C THR A 44 -11.00 -18.51 13.96
N VAL A 45 -11.12 -17.45 14.74
CA VAL A 45 -9.98 -16.69 15.28
C VAL A 45 -9.54 -17.37 16.58
N ASP A 46 -8.28 -17.80 16.64
CA ASP A 46 -7.64 -18.30 17.86
C ASP A 46 -7.31 -17.17 18.82
N SER A 47 -6.58 -16.20 18.33
CA SER A 47 -6.16 -15.04 19.09
C SER A 47 -6.07 -13.80 18.18
N SER A 48 -5.95 -12.63 18.77
CA SER A 48 -5.79 -11.39 18.04
C SER A 48 -4.87 -10.42 18.74
N GLN A 49 -4.17 -9.61 17.96
CA GLN A 49 -3.33 -8.53 18.48
C GLN A 49 -3.55 -7.26 17.68
N ARG A 50 -3.60 -6.15 18.39
CA ARG A 50 -3.73 -4.82 17.79
C ARG A 50 -2.34 -4.19 17.61
N ILE A 51 -2.17 -3.49 16.51
CA ILE A 51 -1.07 -2.57 16.23
C ILE A 51 -1.66 -1.18 16.10
N SER A 52 -1.19 -0.24 16.91
CA SER A 52 -1.65 1.15 16.91
C SER A 52 -0.58 2.04 17.52
N ARG A 53 -0.84 3.33 17.59
CA ARG A 53 0.08 4.31 18.21
C ARG A 53 0.55 3.90 19.61
N ASN A 54 -0.26 3.19 20.39
CA ASN A 54 0.02 2.86 21.78
C ASN A 54 0.16 1.36 22.05
N ASP A 55 0.09 0.50 21.03
CA ASP A 55 0.01 -0.94 21.23
C ASP A 55 0.70 -1.73 20.09
N GLY A 56 1.00 -3.01 20.35
CA GLY A 56 1.52 -3.92 19.35
C GLY A 56 3.00 -3.79 19.00
N GLY A 57 3.78 -3.09 19.82
CA GLY A 57 5.21 -2.86 19.59
C GLY A 57 5.52 -1.74 18.61
N PHE A 58 4.51 -1.15 17.97
CA PHE A 58 4.68 -0.07 16.99
C PHE A 58 5.26 1.19 17.65
N GLY A 59 6.43 1.62 17.21
CA GLY A 59 7.15 2.80 17.70
C GLY A 59 6.88 4.07 16.88
N GLY A 60 6.23 3.93 15.74
CA GLY A 60 5.91 5.02 14.82
C GLY A 60 4.92 6.01 15.41
N ARG A 61 4.96 7.24 14.90
CA ARG A 61 4.07 8.29 15.37
C ARG A 61 2.88 8.44 14.43
N LEU A 62 1.69 8.09 14.92
CA LEU A 62 0.42 8.38 14.25
C LEU A 62 -0.18 9.68 14.81
N SER A 63 -0.73 10.50 13.94
CA SER A 63 -1.40 11.77 14.23
C SER A 63 -2.91 11.64 14.07
N GLU A 64 -3.62 12.71 14.41
CA GLU A 64 -5.05 12.82 14.17
C GLU A 64 -5.34 12.73 12.66
N ASP A 65 -6.35 11.93 12.31
CA ASP A 65 -6.81 11.70 10.94
C ASP A 65 -5.79 11.04 9.97
N ASP A 66 -4.71 10.40 10.47
CA ASP A 66 -3.76 9.65 9.63
C ASP A 66 -4.43 8.46 8.92
N HIS A 67 -5.47 7.88 9.53
CA HIS A 67 -6.19 6.71 9.02
C HIS A 67 -5.30 5.48 8.78
N PHE A 68 -4.32 5.23 9.65
CA PHE A 68 -3.47 4.04 9.60
C PHE A 68 -4.31 2.74 9.55
N GLY A 69 -4.03 1.88 8.59
CA GLY A 69 -4.85 0.70 8.31
C GLY A 69 -5.96 0.94 7.28
N ALA A 70 -5.94 2.07 6.55
CA ALA A 70 -6.88 2.30 5.44
C ALA A 70 -6.66 1.30 4.30
N ALA A 71 -5.41 0.96 4.00
CA ALA A 71 -5.00 -0.08 3.07
C ALA A 71 -3.99 -1.02 3.73
N LEU A 72 -3.95 -2.28 3.30
CA LEU A 72 -3.06 -3.32 3.81
C LEU A 72 -2.58 -4.20 2.67
N ALA A 73 -1.31 -4.60 2.70
CA ALA A 73 -0.76 -5.63 1.83
C ALA A 73 0.26 -6.48 2.60
N GLY A 74 0.07 -7.81 2.61
CA GLY A 74 1.12 -8.73 3.06
C GLY A 74 2.25 -8.74 2.03
N ILE A 75 3.46 -8.48 2.47
CA ILE A 75 4.62 -8.33 1.58
C ILE A 75 5.57 -9.53 1.62
N GLY A 76 5.21 -10.57 2.38
CA GLY A 76 6.10 -11.71 2.62
C GLY A 76 7.22 -11.32 3.57
N ASP A 77 8.25 -12.15 3.62
CA ASP A 77 9.46 -11.93 4.42
C ASP A 77 10.38 -10.95 3.66
N LEU A 78 10.27 -9.66 3.99
CA LEU A 78 11.00 -8.61 3.27
C LEU A 78 12.48 -8.56 3.66
N ASP A 79 12.78 -8.77 4.94
CA ASP A 79 14.15 -8.64 5.46
C ASP A 79 14.90 -9.98 5.61
N GLY A 80 14.26 -11.10 5.28
CA GLY A 80 14.86 -12.42 5.25
C GLY A 80 14.98 -13.09 6.62
N ASP A 81 14.18 -12.66 7.62
CA ASP A 81 14.20 -13.22 8.98
C ASP A 81 13.32 -14.48 9.15
N GLY A 82 12.51 -14.81 8.15
CA GLY A 82 11.61 -15.96 8.11
C GLY A 82 10.20 -15.65 8.56
N VAL A 83 9.88 -14.41 8.96
CA VAL A 83 8.56 -13.94 9.36
C VAL A 83 7.98 -13.04 8.25
N ALA A 84 6.70 -13.15 7.97
CA ALA A 84 6.07 -12.31 6.96
C ALA A 84 5.78 -10.91 7.50
N ASP A 85 6.03 -9.89 6.66
CA ASP A 85 5.90 -8.48 6.96
C ASP A 85 4.65 -7.85 6.34
N LEU A 86 4.33 -6.64 6.76
CA LEU A 86 3.08 -5.98 6.41
C LEU A 86 3.30 -4.53 5.97
N ALA A 87 2.77 -4.16 4.80
CA ALA A 87 2.62 -2.77 4.40
C ALA A 87 1.25 -2.21 4.82
N VAL A 88 1.24 -1.01 5.39
CA VAL A 88 0.04 -0.36 5.95
C VAL A 88 -0.08 1.07 5.42
N GLY A 89 -1.20 1.40 4.81
CA GLY A 89 -1.50 2.74 4.34
C GLY A 89 -2.05 3.66 5.43
N ALA A 90 -1.60 4.91 5.40
CA ALA A 90 -2.04 6.02 6.23
C ALA A 90 -2.28 7.26 5.35
N PRO A 91 -3.36 7.27 4.52
CA PRO A 91 -3.55 8.28 3.48
C PRO A 91 -3.84 9.69 3.99
N GLY A 92 -4.21 9.83 5.25
CA GLY A 92 -4.42 11.13 5.88
C GLY A 92 -3.17 11.72 6.52
N SER A 93 -1.99 11.07 6.38
CA SER A 93 -0.76 11.59 6.99
C SER A 93 -0.39 12.97 6.46
N ASP A 94 -0.15 13.91 7.41
CA ASP A 94 0.11 15.34 7.15
C ASP A 94 1.61 15.68 7.06
N ASP A 95 2.48 14.69 6.85
CA ASP A 95 3.91 14.94 6.78
C ASP A 95 4.23 15.91 5.63
N ARG A 96 4.85 17.03 5.97
CA ARG A 96 5.21 18.13 5.05
C ARG A 96 4.05 18.79 4.30
N GLY A 97 2.78 18.42 4.56
CA GLY A 97 1.61 19.05 3.95
C GLY A 97 0.34 18.27 4.27
N ALA A 98 -0.83 18.87 4.03
CA ALA A 98 -2.11 18.28 4.36
C ALA A 98 -2.40 17.05 3.51
N GLU A 99 -2.78 15.93 4.14
CA GLU A 99 -3.26 14.70 3.53
C GLU A 99 -2.41 14.21 2.32
N ARG A 100 -1.08 14.40 2.39
CA ARG A 100 -0.20 13.86 1.34
C ARG A 100 -0.18 12.35 1.36
N GLY A 101 -0.39 11.78 2.55
CA GLY A 101 -0.40 10.36 2.80
C GLY A 101 0.98 9.76 3.03
N ALA A 102 0.96 8.56 3.57
CA ALA A 102 2.13 7.75 3.85
C ALA A 102 1.80 6.26 3.78
N ILE A 103 2.83 5.45 3.71
CA ILE A 103 2.77 4.02 4.02
C ILE A 103 3.79 3.68 5.10
N TRP A 104 3.52 2.62 5.83
CA TRP A 104 4.39 2.05 6.83
C TRP A 104 4.72 0.61 6.44
N ILE A 105 5.97 0.26 6.44
CA ILE A 105 6.44 -1.12 6.39
C ILE A 105 6.63 -1.57 7.83
N LEU A 106 5.99 -2.64 8.22
CA LEU A 106 6.05 -3.20 9.56
C LEU A 106 6.78 -4.54 9.51
N PHE A 107 7.94 -4.63 10.13
CA PHE A 107 8.68 -5.86 10.33
C PHE A 107 8.11 -6.56 11.56
N LEU A 108 7.60 -7.77 11.37
CA LEU A 108 6.85 -8.47 12.39
C LEU A 108 7.69 -9.53 13.09
N GLU A 109 7.30 -9.88 14.30
CA GLU A 109 7.78 -11.04 15.07
C GLU A 109 6.78 -12.20 14.93
N GLU A 110 7.19 -13.45 15.22
CA GLU A 110 6.32 -14.63 15.24
C GLU A 110 5.09 -14.47 16.17
N ASP A 111 5.24 -13.75 17.28
CA ASP A 111 4.12 -13.42 18.16
C ASP A 111 3.27 -12.28 17.63
N GLY A 112 3.68 -11.77 16.47
CA GLY A 112 3.04 -10.76 15.67
C GLY A 112 3.19 -9.34 16.21
N ARG A 113 4.09 -9.03 17.08
CA ARG A 113 4.44 -7.64 17.41
C ARG A 113 5.26 -7.02 16.29
N VAL A 114 5.20 -5.71 16.20
CA VAL A 114 6.11 -4.95 15.37
C VAL A 114 7.47 -4.94 16.06
N ARG A 115 8.49 -5.46 15.38
CA ARG A 115 9.88 -5.44 15.81
C ARG A 115 10.55 -4.13 15.41
N ASP A 116 10.26 -3.69 14.19
CA ASP A 116 10.78 -2.46 13.59
C ASP A 116 9.79 -1.94 12.56
N GLU A 117 9.87 -0.67 12.21
CA GLU A 117 9.03 -0.04 11.20
C GLU A 117 9.78 0.97 10.36
N GLN A 118 9.42 1.06 9.09
CA GLN A 118 9.90 2.09 8.18
C GLN A 118 8.71 2.87 7.59
N LYS A 119 8.75 4.18 7.71
CA LYS A 119 7.78 5.07 7.05
C LYS A 119 8.27 5.45 5.67
N ILE A 120 7.37 5.47 4.69
CA ILE A 120 7.59 6.01 3.36
C ILE A 120 6.56 7.11 3.12
N ALA A 121 7.05 8.33 2.91
CA ALA A 121 6.22 9.53 2.68
C ALA A 121 7.01 10.53 1.83
N ASP A 122 6.46 11.73 1.61
CA ASP A 122 7.17 12.79 0.86
C ASP A 122 8.56 13.05 1.44
N ARG A 123 9.60 12.59 0.75
CA ARG A 123 11.03 12.65 1.12
C ARG A 123 11.39 11.92 2.41
N GLU A 124 10.73 10.82 2.69
CA GLU A 124 11.01 9.92 3.81
C GLU A 124 11.06 8.48 3.30
N GLY A 125 11.92 7.62 3.89
CA GLY A 125 12.11 6.24 3.45
C GLY A 125 12.79 6.13 2.08
N ASP A 126 13.74 7.02 1.82
CA ASP A 126 14.47 7.18 0.54
C ASP A 126 13.57 7.43 -0.68
N PHE A 127 12.26 7.63 -0.45
CA PHE A 127 11.32 8.02 -1.47
C PHE A 127 11.47 9.51 -1.83
N ASN A 128 12.01 9.80 -3.01
CA ASN A 128 12.22 11.15 -3.50
C ASN A 128 11.14 11.61 -4.52
N GLY A 129 10.09 10.82 -4.72
CA GLY A 129 8.89 11.22 -5.44
C GLY A 129 8.23 12.43 -4.78
N THR A 130 7.51 13.22 -5.57
CA THR A 130 6.85 14.42 -5.04
C THR A 130 5.38 14.13 -4.78
N LEU A 131 4.98 14.13 -3.52
CA LEU A 131 3.58 14.12 -3.10
C LEU A 131 3.11 15.55 -2.84
N ARG A 132 1.87 15.84 -3.22
CA ARG A 132 1.21 17.13 -3.00
C ARG A 132 0.14 17.01 -1.93
N ASN A 133 -0.36 18.16 -1.48
CA ASN A 133 -1.49 18.16 -0.55
C ASN A 133 -2.69 17.44 -1.19
N ASP A 134 -3.38 16.68 -0.38
CA ASP A 134 -4.58 15.92 -0.72
C ASP A 134 -4.38 14.73 -1.67
N ASP A 135 -3.14 14.38 -2.10
CA ASP A 135 -2.86 13.22 -2.98
C ASP A 135 -3.31 11.90 -2.38
N ARG A 136 -3.30 11.78 -1.05
CA ARG A 136 -3.70 10.59 -0.28
C ARG A 136 -2.94 9.32 -0.68
N PHE A 137 -1.63 9.44 -0.85
CA PHE A 137 -0.74 8.30 -1.04
C PHE A 137 -0.91 7.26 0.07
N GLY A 138 -1.02 5.98 -0.28
CA GLY A 138 -1.33 4.92 0.67
C GLY A 138 -2.84 4.60 0.80
N SER A 139 -3.69 5.16 -0.06
CA SER A 139 -5.12 4.82 -0.09
C SER A 139 -5.40 3.40 -0.55
N ALA A 140 -4.55 2.84 -1.40
CA ALA A 140 -4.58 1.44 -1.84
C ALA A 140 -3.15 0.90 -1.90
N LEU A 141 -3.00 -0.40 -1.62
CA LEU A 141 -1.73 -1.12 -1.61
C LEU A 141 -1.88 -2.48 -2.29
N ALA A 142 -0.89 -2.87 -3.06
CA ALA A 142 -0.74 -4.23 -3.55
C ALA A 142 0.73 -4.65 -3.56
N ASN A 143 1.01 -5.88 -3.15
CA ASN A 143 2.28 -6.55 -3.39
C ASN A 143 2.30 -7.05 -4.84
N VAL A 144 3.37 -6.77 -5.57
CA VAL A 144 3.55 -7.15 -6.97
C VAL A 144 4.77 -8.04 -7.19
N LYS A 145 5.21 -8.69 -6.13
CA LYS A 145 6.43 -9.49 -6.09
C LYS A 145 7.67 -8.67 -6.50
N ASP A 146 8.68 -9.35 -6.96
CA ASP A 146 9.96 -8.76 -7.37
C ASP A 146 9.87 -8.28 -8.84
N LEU A 147 9.74 -6.98 -9.05
CA LEU A 147 9.62 -6.36 -10.38
C LEU A 147 10.99 -6.16 -11.05
N ASN A 148 12.03 -5.92 -10.27
CA ASN A 148 13.35 -5.57 -10.80
C ASN A 148 14.34 -6.76 -10.84
N GLY A 149 14.00 -7.91 -10.27
CA GLY A 149 14.79 -9.14 -10.26
C GLY A 149 15.88 -9.17 -9.19
N ASP A 150 15.76 -8.37 -8.12
CA ASP A 150 16.73 -8.31 -7.02
C ASP A 150 16.43 -9.27 -5.87
N GLY A 151 15.29 -9.92 -5.89
CA GLY A 151 14.82 -10.88 -4.89
C GLY A 151 14.00 -10.27 -3.76
N VAL A 152 13.77 -8.96 -3.78
CA VAL A 152 12.96 -8.23 -2.79
C VAL A 152 11.54 -7.98 -3.36
N PRO A 153 10.47 -8.21 -2.61
CA PRO A 153 9.13 -7.89 -3.06
C PRO A 153 8.90 -6.39 -3.18
N ASP A 154 8.21 -5.96 -4.24
CA ASP A 154 7.92 -4.58 -4.56
C ASP A 154 6.44 -4.21 -4.30
N LEU A 155 6.15 -2.93 -4.22
CA LEU A 155 4.82 -2.43 -3.90
C LEU A 155 4.25 -1.53 -5.01
N VAL A 156 2.92 -1.59 -5.14
CA VAL A 156 2.14 -0.57 -5.84
C VAL A 156 1.26 0.17 -4.85
N VAL A 157 1.32 1.50 -4.91
CA VAL A 157 0.65 2.40 -3.97
C VAL A 157 -0.26 3.35 -4.71
N GLY A 158 -1.52 3.44 -4.31
CA GLY A 158 -2.50 4.35 -4.87
C GLY A 158 -2.49 5.72 -4.21
N ALA A 159 -2.63 6.76 -5.05
CA ALA A 159 -2.82 8.15 -4.69
C ALA A 159 -4.02 8.70 -5.52
N PRO A 160 -5.27 8.37 -5.14
CA PRO A 160 -6.43 8.61 -5.99
C PRO A 160 -6.79 10.07 -6.19
N ASN A 161 -6.31 10.96 -5.34
CA ASN A 161 -6.56 12.39 -5.47
C ASN A 161 -5.38 13.15 -6.09
N ASP A 162 -4.39 12.45 -6.66
CA ASP A 162 -3.26 13.10 -7.34
C ASP A 162 -3.76 13.91 -8.54
N ASP A 163 -3.33 15.18 -8.64
CA ASP A 163 -3.75 16.15 -9.64
C ASP A 163 -2.90 16.13 -10.92
N ASP A 164 -2.15 15.06 -11.19
CA ASP A 164 -1.26 15.01 -12.33
C ASP A 164 -2.03 14.83 -13.64
N GLY A 165 -2.43 15.96 -14.20
CA GLY A 165 -3.15 16.02 -15.48
C GLY A 165 -4.55 16.57 -15.40
N ALA A 166 -5.27 16.34 -14.32
CA ALA A 166 -6.56 16.93 -13.98
C ALA A 166 -6.80 16.79 -12.47
N ASP A 167 -7.71 17.59 -11.91
CA ASP A 167 -8.05 17.58 -10.49
C ASP A 167 -8.53 16.17 -10.10
N ASN A 168 -7.95 15.57 -9.07
CA ASN A 168 -8.25 14.21 -8.59
C ASN A 168 -8.27 13.13 -9.71
N ALA A 169 -7.50 13.30 -10.79
CA ALA A 169 -7.42 12.28 -11.84
C ALA A 169 -6.83 10.97 -11.30
N GLY A 170 -5.97 11.09 -10.30
CA GLY A 170 -5.35 9.99 -9.57
C GLY A 170 -4.05 9.49 -10.20
N ALA A 171 -3.32 8.73 -9.38
CA ALA A 171 -2.07 8.09 -9.77
C ALA A 171 -1.84 6.79 -9.02
N VAL A 172 -0.98 5.94 -9.56
CA VAL A 172 -0.34 4.85 -8.85
C VAL A 172 1.16 5.00 -8.89
N TRP A 173 1.84 4.56 -7.84
CA TRP A 173 3.27 4.58 -7.68
C TRP A 173 3.76 3.15 -7.53
N LEU A 174 4.68 2.75 -8.39
CA LEU A 174 5.44 1.51 -8.26
C LEU A 174 6.68 1.86 -7.43
N LEU A 175 6.90 1.12 -6.35
CA LEU A 175 8.05 1.30 -5.47
C LEU A 175 8.90 0.04 -5.52
N LEU A 176 10.16 0.17 -5.91
CA LEU A 176 11.17 -0.87 -5.78
C LEU A 176 11.71 -0.81 -4.36
N MET A 177 11.48 -1.88 -3.62
CA MET A 177 11.76 -1.92 -2.19
C MET A 177 13.15 -2.47 -1.92
N THR A 178 13.68 -2.12 -0.77
CA THR A 178 14.89 -2.74 -0.21
C THR A 178 14.54 -3.60 1.00
N THR A 179 15.44 -4.45 1.43
CA THR A 179 15.24 -5.34 2.60
C THR A 179 15.13 -4.60 3.94
N ASP A 180 15.48 -3.32 4.01
CA ASP A 180 15.28 -2.47 5.18
C ASP A 180 13.98 -1.63 5.11
N GLY A 181 13.14 -1.90 4.10
CA GLY A 181 11.84 -1.27 3.93
C GLY A 181 11.89 0.14 3.33
N THR A 182 13.05 0.60 2.83
CA THR A 182 13.18 1.85 2.09
C THR A 182 12.96 1.64 0.59
N VAL A 183 12.97 2.73 -0.18
CA VAL A 183 12.71 2.74 -1.63
C VAL A 183 14.01 2.93 -2.38
N ASP A 184 14.46 1.93 -3.16
CA ASP A 184 15.61 2.04 -4.06
C ASP A 184 15.28 2.81 -5.36
N GLY A 185 14.05 2.64 -5.85
CA GLY A 185 13.57 3.33 -7.05
C GLY A 185 12.06 3.35 -7.14
N TRP A 186 11.52 4.20 -8.00
CA TRP A 186 10.08 4.32 -8.16
C TRP A 186 9.68 4.74 -9.58
N GLN A 187 8.44 4.42 -9.93
CA GLN A 187 7.79 4.92 -11.14
C GLN A 187 6.37 5.36 -10.82
N LYS A 188 5.99 6.54 -11.30
CA LYS A 188 4.61 7.03 -11.25
C LYS A 188 3.88 6.68 -12.54
N VAL A 189 2.64 6.22 -12.42
CA VAL A 189 1.71 6.03 -13.53
C VAL A 189 0.51 6.94 -13.29
N SER A 190 0.29 7.88 -14.18
CA SER A 190 -0.78 8.87 -14.13
C SER A 190 -1.16 9.29 -15.54
N ARG A 191 -2.10 10.23 -15.68
CA ARG A 191 -2.43 10.83 -16.98
C ARG A 191 -1.22 11.37 -17.75
N ARG A 192 -0.14 11.80 -17.05
CA ARG A 192 1.04 12.44 -17.65
C ARG A 192 2.34 11.67 -17.46
N ALA A 193 2.33 10.59 -16.71
CA ALA A 193 3.53 9.83 -16.37
C ALA A 193 3.34 8.34 -16.63
N GLY A 194 4.46 7.59 -16.74
CA GLY A 194 4.46 6.12 -16.84
C GLY A 194 3.96 5.59 -18.19
N GLU A 195 4.04 6.40 -19.25
CA GLU A 195 3.58 6.02 -20.61
C GLU A 195 2.13 5.51 -20.68
N PHE A 196 1.32 5.82 -19.66
CA PHE A 196 -0.08 5.43 -19.61
C PHE A 196 -0.85 6.00 -20.81
N LYS A 197 -1.56 5.14 -21.55
CA LYS A 197 -2.27 5.52 -22.78
C LYS A 197 -3.77 5.80 -22.56
N GLY A 198 -4.27 5.49 -21.34
CA GLY A 198 -5.66 5.78 -20.97
C GLY A 198 -5.91 7.28 -20.80
N ASN A 199 -7.15 7.69 -20.93
CA ASN A 199 -7.58 9.03 -20.55
C ASN A 199 -8.07 8.98 -19.11
N LEU A 200 -7.55 9.86 -18.27
CA LEU A 200 -8.03 10.08 -16.91
C LEU A 200 -8.54 11.53 -16.85
N ASP A 201 -9.81 11.68 -16.55
CA ASP A 201 -10.44 12.99 -16.41
C ASP A 201 -10.48 13.44 -14.94
N ALA A 202 -11.00 14.63 -14.69
CA ALA A 202 -11.12 15.12 -13.32
C ALA A 202 -12.05 14.21 -12.51
N ASP A 203 -11.68 13.96 -11.25
CA ASP A 203 -12.40 13.12 -10.30
C ASP A 203 -12.51 11.63 -10.67
N ASP A 204 -11.71 11.14 -11.63
CA ASP A 204 -11.64 9.71 -11.97
C ASP A 204 -11.12 8.85 -10.83
N ASN A 205 -10.26 9.42 -9.98
CA ASN A 205 -9.67 8.75 -8.81
C ASN A 205 -8.93 7.44 -9.16
N PHE A 206 -8.13 7.43 -10.21
CA PHE A 206 -7.28 6.29 -10.58
C PHE A 206 -6.34 5.94 -9.42
N GLY A 207 -6.31 4.66 -9.05
CA GLY A 207 -5.55 4.21 -7.89
C GLY A 207 -6.37 4.11 -6.59
N ALA A 208 -7.71 4.32 -6.64
CA ALA A 208 -8.57 4.14 -5.47
C ALA A 208 -8.63 2.69 -4.97
N ALA A 209 -8.37 1.73 -5.85
CA ALA A 209 -8.22 0.31 -5.53
C ALA A 209 -7.14 -0.30 -6.42
N ILE A 210 -6.35 -1.24 -5.88
CA ILE A 210 -5.28 -1.93 -6.61
C ILE A 210 -5.30 -3.41 -6.23
N SER A 211 -5.04 -4.27 -7.21
CA SER A 211 -4.85 -5.70 -6.98
C SER A 211 -3.82 -6.26 -7.95
N GLY A 212 -2.91 -7.09 -7.46
CA GLY A 212 -2.06 -7.91 -8.31
C GLY A 212 -2.91 -8.97 -9.05
N LEU A 213 -2.60 -9.20 -10.31
CA LEU A 213 -3.29 -10.17 -11.18
C LEU A 213 -2.41 -11.39 -11.52
N GLY A 214 -1.15 -11.39 -11.05
CA GLY A 214 -0.14 -12.29 -11.57
C GLY A 214 0.23 -11.95 -13.02
N ASN A 215 1.06 -12.76 -13.63
CA ASN A 215 1.55 -12.55 -14.99
C ASN A 215 0.51 -13.03 -16.03
N LEU A 216 -0.23 -12.11 -16.64
CA LEU A 216 -1.29 -12.41 -17.62
C LEU A 216 -0.75 -12.55 -19.05
N ASP A 217 0.34 -11.85 -19.38
CA ASP A 217 0.88 -11.77 -20.74
C ASP A 217 2.12 -12.64 -20.98
N ASN A 218 2.58 -13.37 -19.95
CA ASN A 218 3.80 -14.19 -19.93
C ASN A 218 5.10 -13.38 -20.04
N SER A 219 5.12 -12.12 -19.59
CA SER A 219 6.32 -11.27 -19.52
C SER A 219 7.30 -11.68 -18.40
N ASN A 220 6.89 -12.53 -17.46
CA ASN A 220 7.51 -12.88 -16.17
C ASN A 220 7.38 -11.79 -15.10
N ILE A 221 6.57 -10.79 -15.32
CA ILE A 221 6.24 -9.73 -14.37
C ILE A 221 4.76 -9.82 -14.04
N ASP A 222 4.41 -9.58 -12.78
CA ASP A 222 3.02 -9.57 -12.37
C ASP A 222 2.33 -8.27 -12.86
N ASP A 223 1.15 -8.44 -13.44
CA ASP A 223 0.28 -7.37 -13.90
C ASP A 223 -0.64 -6.89 -12.79
N ILE A 224 -1.21 -5.70 -12.95
CA ILE A 224 -2.08 -5.11 -11.94
C ILE A 224 -3.43 -4.65 -12.49
N ALA A 225 -4.46 -4.73 -11.66
CA ALA A 225 -5.72 -4.05 -11.87
C ALA A 225 -5.78 -2.79 -11.03
N VAL A 226 -6.23 -1.69 -11.62
CA VAL A 226 -6.38 -0.40 -10.96
C VAL A 226 -7.80 0.13 -11.15
N GLY A 227 -8.47 0.43 -10.04
CA GLY A 227 -9.83 0.98 -10.05
C GLY A 227 -9.84 2.50 -10.22
N THR A 228 -10.83 2.98 -10.99
CA THR A 228 -11.18 4.39 -11.24
C THR A 228 -12.66 4.58 -10.99
N PRO A 229 -13.09 4.73 -9.73
CA PRO A 229 -14.53 4.73 -9.41
C PRO A 229 -15.30 5.93 -9.97
N GLY A 230 -14.65 7.06 -10.22
CA GLY A 230 -15.26 8.26 -10.78
C GLY A 230 -15.28 8.32 -12.29
N ASN A 231 -14.76 7.30 -13.01
CA ASN A 231 -14.67 7.36 -14.48
C ASN A 231 -16.05 7.48 -15.16
N ASP A 232 -16.16 8.45 -16.07
CA ASP A 232 -17.41 8.85 -16.75
C ASP A 232 -17.57 8.27 -18.16
N ASP A 233 -16.66 7.44 -18.67
CA ASP A 233 -16.65 6.94 -20.05
C ASP A 233 -17.95 6.23 -20.48
N GLY A 234 -18.67 5.63 -19.56
CA GLY A 234 -19.96 4.97 -19.81
C GLY A 234 -21.18 5.80 -19.39
N GLY A 235 -20.98 6.89 -18.66
CA GLY A 235 -21.96 7.75 -18.02
C GLY A 235 -21.47 8.20 -16.65
N GLN A 236 -22.11 9.18 -16.04
CA GLN A 236 -21.63 9.83 -14.83
C GLN A 236 -21.32 8.83 -13.72
N ASP A 237 -20.10 8.84 -13.18
CA ASP A 237 -19.60 8.05 -12.04
C ASP A 237 -19.85 6.53 -12.19
N GLN A 238 -19.79 5.97 -13.40
CA GLN A 238 -20.00 4.54 -13.61
C GLN A 238 -18.77 3.71 -13.24
N GLY A 239 -17.62 4.35 -13.17
CA GLY A 239 -16.35 3.74 -12.83
C GLY A 239 -15.78 2.83 -13.92
N ALA A 240 -14.49 2.56 -13.79
CA ALA A 240 -13.76 1.64 -14.66
C ALA A 240 -12.69 0.87 -13.88
N VAL A 241 -12.18 -0.19 -14.50
CA VAL A 241 -11.00 -0.91 -14.05
C VAL A 241 -10.01 -0.95 -15.20
N TRP A 242 -8.80 -0.52 -14.93
CA TRP A 242 -7.67 -0.61 -15.86
C TRP A 242 -6.83 -1.85 -15.54
N VAL A 243 -6.47 -2.62 -16.56
CA VAL A 243 -5.45 -3.67 -16.44
C VAL A 243 -4.16 -3.11 -17.03
N LEU A 244 -3.13 -3.00 -16.20
CA LEU A 244 -1.82 -2.55 -16.62
C LEU A 244 -0.92 -3.77 -16.79
N PHE A 245 -0.48 -4.01 -18.03
CA PHE A 245 0.53 -4.99 -18.36
C PHE A 245 1.89 -4.38 -18.06
N MET A 246 2.58 -4.95 -17.07
CA MET A 246 3.82 -4.40 -16.56
C MET A 246 5.02 -4.93 -17.36
N GLU A 247 5.94 -4.04 -17.70
CA GLU A 247 7.20 -4.38 -18.37
C GLU A 247 8.37 -3.75 -17.61
N ILE A 248 9.51 -4.46 -17.52
CA ILE A 248 10.75 -3.86 -17.03
C ILE A 248 11.23 -2.87 -18.10
N THR A 249 10.95 -1.60 -17.90
CA THR A 249 11.65 -0.56 -18.66
C THR A 249 12.83 -0.08 -17.82
N SER A 250 14.00 0.08 -18.44
CA SER A 250 15.24 0.57 -17.80
C SER A 250 15.16 2.05 -17.33
N GLN A 251 13.97 2.55 -17.08
CA GLN A 251 13.65 3.94 -16.73
C GLN A 251 13.08 4.07 -15.31
N VAL A 252 13.55 3.26 -14.37
CA VAL A 252 13.26 3.53 -12.96
C VAL A 252 14.12 4.69 -12.52
N THR A 253 13.51 5.74 -11.98
CA THR A 253 14.22 6.91 -11.48
C THR A 253 14.87 6.56 -10.13
N PRO A 254 16.20 6.62 -10.00
CA PRO A 254 16.89 6.38 -8.74
C PRO A 254 16.67 7.50 -7.75
#